data_3256838c9eb8cc1288ef14b7e36a15a9
#
_entry.id   3256838c9eb8cc1288ef14b7e36a15a9
#
_cell.length_a   1.000
_cell.length_b   1.000
_cell.length_c   1.000
_cell.angle_alpha   90.00
_cell.angle_beta   90.00
_cell.angle_gamma   90.00
#
_symmetry.space_group_name_H-M   'P 1'
#
loop_
_entity.id
_entity.type
_entity.pdbx_description
1 polymer ?
#
loop_
_entity_poly.entity_id
_entity_poly.type
_entity_poly.pdbx_seq_one_letter_code
_entity_poly.pdbx_strand_id
1 'polypeptide(L)'
;MILVTGATGNLGKATVESILSRDIAASNITVLVRNENKAAGFISNRLHIKIGDYDDITSLTSAFQGIDTLVLVSSSSDMDKRFNQHKNAIDAAKECGVSHIIYTGFDKKDLEQSIMVNDVKYHLQTASYLKQIGIPYTIMNNTLYADMIPVLVGANVEEDGVSFPAGDGKTPFLPIAEMAEATAVVATSPGHQNKEYTIAADTAYSFSEIAELIAEIKGKPIDYRQPAISEYVSKHINDGVPEDDAEYVARFGGAIANGEFDTKRSDVAQLLGRDPVKLKDFLKGIYAE
;
A
#
# COMPACT_ATOMS: atom_id res chain seq x y z
N MET A 1 -20.23 -12.17 -2.90
CA MET A 1 -19.23 -11.93 -3.99
C MET A 1 -18.29 -10.82 -3.57
N ILE A 2 -16.98 -11.07 -3.59
CA ILE A 2 -15.94 -10.08 -3.27
C ILE A 2 -15.30 -9.61 -4.57
N LEU A 3 -15.19 -8.30 -4.77
CA LEU A 3 -14.46 -7.73 -5.91
C LEU A 3 -13.22 -6.99 -5.41
N VAL A 4 -12.07 -7.27 -6.03
CA VAL A 4 -10.80 -6.58 -5.75
C VAL A 4 -10.41 -5.74 -6.96
N THR A 5 -10.27 -4.43 -6.76
CA THR A 5 -9.73 -3.51 -7.76
C THR A 5 -8.21 -3.46 -7.68
N GLY A 6 -7.54 -2.90 -8.70
CA GLY A 6 -6.08 -2.85 -8.70
C GLY A 6 -5.40 -4.23 -8.64
N ALA A 7 -6.12 -5.30 -8.99
CA ALA A 7 -5.71 -6.69 -8.83
C ALA A 7 -4.41 -7.05 -9.59
N THR A 8 -4.01 -6.28 -10.59
CA THR A 8 -2.77 -6.47 -11.35
C THR A 8 -1.55 -5.76 -10.71
N GLY A 9 -1.77 -4.95 -9.68
CA GLY A 9 -0.71 -4.33 -8.87
C GLY A 9 -0.29 -5.22 -7.71
N ASN A 10 0.84 -4.88 -7.05
CA ASN A 10 1.43 -5.71 -6.01
C ASN A 10 0.46 -5.98 -4.84
N LEU A 11 -0.13 -4.93 -4.25
CA LEU A 11 -1.05 -5.09 -3.12
C LEU A 11 -2.35 -5.81 -3.52
N GLY A 12 -2.96 -5.42 -4.65
CA GLY A 12 -4.19 -6.04 -5.11
C GLY A 12 -4.02 -7.53 -5.44
N LYS A 13 -2.92 -7.89 -6.11
CA LYS A 13 -2.58 -9.29 -6.41
C LYS A 13 -2.38 -10.10 -5.13
N ALA A 14 -1.55 -9.60 -4.20
CA ALA A 14 -1.33 -10.26 -2.91
C ALA A 14 -2.63 -10.40 -2.10
N THR A 15 -3.53 -9.39 -2.16
CA THR A 15 -4.85 -9.47 -1.51
C THR A 15 -5.71 -10.58 -2.10
N VAL A 16 -5.75 -10.73 -3.42
CA VAL A 16 -6.49 -11.82 -4.08
C VAL A 16 -5.92 -13.18 -3.67
N GLU A 17 -4.59 -13.34 -3.67
CA GLU A 17 -3.92 -14.58 -3.24
C GLU A 17 -4.22 -14.88 -1.77
N SER A 18 -4.22 -13.88 -0.90
CA SER A 18 -4.55 -14.02 0.51
C SER A 18 -6.03 -14.39 0.73
N ILE A 19 -6.97 -13.84 -0.06
CA ILE A 19 -8.38 -14.23 0.01
C ILE A 19 -8.55 -15.71 -0.40
N LEU A 20 -7.86 -16.14 -1.46
CA LEU A 20 -7.90 -17.53 -1.92
C LEU A 20 -7.36 -18.51 -0.87
N SER A 21 -6.33 -18.13 -0.11
CA SER A 21 -5.74 -18.97 0.94
C SER A 21 -6.66 -19.14 2.18
N ARG A 22 -7.76 -18.41 2.26
CA ARG A 22 -8.74 -18.42 3.37
C ARG A 22 -9.98 -19.28 3.09
N ASP A 23 -9.86 -20.31 2.26
CA ASP A 23 -10.93 -21.24 1.89
C ASP A 23 -12.15 -20.56 1.23
N ILE A 24 -11.96 -19.38 0.63
CA ILE A 24 -12.99 -18.72 -0.19
C ILE A 24 -12.98 -19.34 -1.58
N ALA A 25 -14.12 -19.87 -2.00
CA ALA A 25 -14.26 -20.42 -3.34
C ALA A 25 -13.90 -19.37 -4.41
N ALA A 26 -13.07 -19.75 -5.37
CA ALA A 26 -12.65 -18.85 -6.46
C ALA A 26 -13.85 -18.22 -7.21
N SER A 27 -14.98 -18.95 -7.30
CA SER A 27 -16.24 -18.45 -7.86
C SER A 27 -16.87 -17.30 -7.06
N ASN A 28 -16.42 -17.03 -5.84
CA ASN A 28 -16.90 -15.91 -5.02
C ASN A 28 -15.96 -14.69 -5.10
N ILE A 29 -14.92 -14.77 -5.94
CA ILE A 29 -13.93 -13.71 -6.09
C ILE A 29 -13.98 -13.17 -7.52
N THR A 30 -14.06 -11.86 -7.62
CA THR A 30 -14.00 -11.10 -8.86
C THR A 30 -12.79 -10.17 -8.83
N VAL A 31 -12.07 -10.06 -9.92
CA VAL A 31 -10.99 -9.08 -10.09
C VAL A 31 -11.39 -8.05 -11.13
N LEU A 32 -11.16 -6.78 -10.83
CA LEU A 32 -11.31 -5.69 -11.79
C LEU A 32 -9.97 -5.42 -12.46
N VAL A 33 -9.96 -5.49 -13.80
CA VAL A 33 -8.78 -5.17 -14.61
C VAL A 33 -9.15 -4.17 -15.70
N ARG A 34 -8.22 -3.30 -16.08
CA ARG A 34 -8.42 -2.37 -17.20
C ARG A 34 -8.22 -3.03 -18.56
N ASN A 35 -7.44 -4.09 -18.60
CA ASN A 35 -7.10 -4.81 -19.83
C ASN A 35 -7.09 -6.32 -19.56
N GLU A 36 -7.88 -7.04 -20.31
CA GLU A 36 -8.03 -8.50 -20.20
C GLU A 36 -6.69 -9.24 -20.39
N ASN A 37 -5.79 -8.71 -21.22
CA ASN A 37 -4.47 -9.31 -21.45
C ASN A 37 -3.61 -9.41 -20.17
N LYS A 38 -3.90 -8.58 -19.16
CA LYS A 38 -3.23 -8.61 -17.85
C LYS A 38 -3.90 -9.59 -16.86
N ALA A 39 -4.97 -10.25 -17.26
CA ALA A 39 -5.75 -11.14 -16.40
C ALA A 39 -5.36 -12.63 -16.49
N ALA A 40 -4.39 -13.01 -17.33
CA ALA A 40 -4.03 -14.41 -17.58
C ALA A 40 -3.78 -15.24 -16.30
N GLY A 41 -3.10 -14.68 -15.29
CA GLY A 41 -2.87 -15.34 -14.01
C GLY A 41 -4.14 -15.57 -13.18
N PHE A 42 -5.17 -14.76 -13.37
CA PHE A 42 -6.44 -14.92 -12.66
C PHE A 42 -7.37 -15.93 -13.37
N ILE A 43 -7.27 -16.06 -14.70
CA ILE A 43 -8.00 -17.06 -15.47
C ILE A 43 -7.62 -18.47 -15.02
N SER A 44 -6.33 -18.73 -14.84
CA SER A 44 -5.84 -20.03 -14.38
C SER A 44 -6.36 -20.40 -12.99
N ASN A 45 -6.64 -19.43 -12.14
CA ASN A 45 -7.22 -19.59 -10.81
C ASN A 45 -8.76 -19.65 -10.80
N ARG A 46 -9.41 -19.63 -11.97
CA ARG A 46 -10.89 -19.68 -12.12
C ARG A 46 -11.64 -18.55 -11.43
N LEU A 47 -11.03 -17.38 -11.34
CA LEU A 47 -11.66 -16.17 -10.80
C LEU A 47 -12.60 -15.55 -11.84
N HIS A 48 -13.60 -14.82 -11.38
CA HIS A 48 -14.38 -13.95 -12.26
C HIS A 48 -13.55 -12.71 -12.63
N ILE A 49 -13.54 -12.38 -13.92
CA ILE A 49 -12.84 -11.20 -14.43
C ILE A 49 -13.88 -10.21 -14.91
N LYS A 50 -13.77 -8.97 -14.48
CA LYS A 50 -14.55 -7.84 -14.95
C LYS A 50 -13.62 -6.77 -15.50
N ILE A 51 -14.05 -6.14 -16.60
CA ILE A 51 -13.32 -5.03 -17.19
C ILE A 51 -13.92 -3.73 -16.68
N GLY A 52 -13.06 -2.79 -16.24
CA GLY A 52 -13.51 -1.46 -15.82
C GLY A 52 -12.33 -0.55 -15.54
N ASP A 53 -12.60 0.73 -15.66
CA ASP A 53 -11.63 1.80 -15.41
C ASP A 53 -12.21 2.80 -14.41
N TYR A 54 -11.38 3.28 -13.50
CA TYR A 54 -11.78 4.29 -12.51
C TYR A 54 -12.22 5.63 -13.16
N ASP A 55 -11.77 5.90 -14.38
CA ASP A 55 -12.19 7.08 -15.14
C ASP A 55 -13.53 6.86 -15.89
N ASP A 56 -14.06 5.64 -15.94
CA ASP A 56 -15.33 5.28 -16.61
C ASP A 56 -16.32 4.67 -15.61
N ILE A 57 -17.17 5.53 -15.04
CA ILE A 57 -18.20 5.12 -14.08
C ILE A 57 -19.17 4.08 -14.64
N THR A 58 -19.46 4.13 -15.95
CA THR A 58 -20.37 3.16 -16.61
C THR A 58 -19.76 1.77 -16.59
N SER A 59 -18.45 1.65 -16.87
CA SER A 59 -17.74 0.38 -16.80
C SER A 59 -17.70 -0.16 -15.37
N LEU A 60 -17.53 0.73 -14.37
CA LEU A 60 -17.53 0.35 -12.96
C LEU A 60 -18.93 -0.13 -12.51
N THR A 61 -19.99 0.60 -12.86
CA THR A 61 -21.39 0.19 -12.54
C THR A 61 -21.71 -1.18 -13.16
N SER A 62 -21.28 -1.43 -14.39
CA SER A 62 -21.43 -2.75 -15.00
C SER A 62 -20.63 -3.83 -14.27
N ALA A 63 -19.42 -3.53 -13.88
CA ALA A 63 -18.53 -4.48 -13.18
C ALA A 63 -19.01 -4.82 -11.77
N PHE A 64 -19.65 -3.89 -11.07
CA PHE A 64 -20.02 -4.05 -9.65
C PHE A 64 -21.39 -4.70 -9.45
N GLN A 65 -22.12 -5.04 -10.53
CA GLN A 65 -23.38 -5.78 -10.42
C GLN A 65 -23.18 -7.13 -9.72
N GLY A 66 -23.96 -7.37 -8.64
CA GLY A 66 -23.92 -8.60 -7.85
C GLY A 66 -22.72 -8.71 -6.90
N ILE A 67 -22.02 -7.62 -6.62
CA ILE A 67 -20.91 -7.57 -5.67
C ILE A 67 -21.43 -7.16 -4.28
N ASP A 68 -21.08 -7.93 -3.26
CA ASP A 68 -21.41 -7.63 -1.86
C ASP A 68 -20.31 -6.82 -1.17
N THR A 69 -19.04 -7.17 -1.42
CA THR A 69 -17.87 -6.53 -0.80
C THR A 69 -16.91 -6.03 -1.88
N LEU A 70 -16.58 -4.76 -1.83
CA LEU A 70 -15.60 -4.11 -2.69
C LEU A 70 -14.31 -3.85 -1.92
N VAL A 71 -13.20 -4.45 -2.35
CA VAL A 71 -11.85 -4.04 -1.94
C VAL A 71 -11.36 -2.99 -2.93
N LEU A 72 -11.43 -1.73 -2.53
CA LEU A 72 -11.01 -0.57 -3.30
C LEU A 72 -9.53 -0.29 -3.03
N VAL A 73 -8.64 -0.84 -3.86
CA VAL A 73 -7.21 -0.53 -3.82
C VAL A 73 -6.99 0.86 -4.40
N SER A 74 -6.26 1.69 -3.66
CA SER A 74 -5.97 3.07 -4.06
C SER A 74 -5.34 3.15 -5.45
N SER A 75 -5.79 4.12 -6.25
CA SER A 75 -5.29 4.36 -7.59
C SER A 75 -3.81 4.77 -7.59
N SER A 76 -3.08 4.38 -8.62
CA SER A 76 -1.69 4.77 -8.91
C SER A 76 -1.56 5.78 -10.06
N SER A 77 -2.65 6.41 -10.48
CA SER A 77 -2.63 7.46 -11.52
C SER A 77 -2.08 8.79 -10.99
N ASP A 78 -2.13 9.85 -11.81
CA ASP A 78 -1.78 11.20 -11.40
C ASP A 78 -2.53 11.59 -10.12
N MET A 79 -1.86 12.24 -9.18
CA MET A 79 -2.38 12.48 -7.82
C MET A 79 -3.66 13.31 -7.79
N ASP A 80 -3.80 14.27 -8.70
CA ASP A 80 -4.97 15.14 -8.84
C ASP A 80 -6.22 14.39 -9.35
N LYS A 81 -6.05 13.25 -10.02
CA LYS A 81 -7.15 12.41 -10.51
C LYS A 81 -7.64 11.39 -9.47
N ARG A 82 -6.76 10.97 -8.54
CA ARG A 82 -7.03 9.82 -7.66
C ARG A 82 -8.31 9.95 -6.86
N PHE A 83 -8.58 11.11 -6.28
CA PHE A 83 -9.83 11.29 -5.53
C PHE A 83 -11.07 11.11 -6.42
N ASN A 84 -11.08 11.69 -7.62
CA ASN A 84 -12.21 11.54 -8.56
C ASN A 84 -12.39 10.08 -8.99
N GLN A 85 -11.30 9.37 -9.22
CA GLN A 85 -11.31 7.95 -9.54
C GLN A 85 -11.87 7.10 -8.39
N HIS A 86 -11.45 7.37 -7.15
CA HIS A 86 -12.01 6.70 -5.96
C HIS A 86 -13.48 7.04 -5.80
N LYS A 87 -13.86 8.30 -6.00
CA LYS A 87 -15.26 8.74 -5.93
C LYS A 87 -16.12 8.02 -6.94
N ASN A 88 -15.69 7.90 -8.20
CA ASN A 88 -16.40 7.14 -9.23
C ASN A 88 -16.65 5.68 -8.79
N ALA A 89 -15.62 5.02 -8.24
CA ALA A 89 -15.76 3.64 -7.75
C ALA A 89 -16.71 3.54 -6.57
N ILE A 90 -16.69 4.49 -5.64
CA ILE A 90 -17.58 4.51 -4.48
C ILE A 90 -19.03 4.77 -4.91
N ASP A 91 -19.25 5.71 -5.86
CA ASP A 91 -20.58 6.02 -6.39
C ASP A 91 -21.17 4.83 -7.15
N ALA A 92 -20.38 4.18 -8.02
CA ALA A 92 -20.79 2.96 -8.71
C ALA A 92 -21.11 1.82 -7.72
N ALA A 93 -20.32 1.66 -6.66
CA ALA A 93 -20.59 0.68 -5.61
C ALA A 93 -21.92 0.97 -4.89
N LYS A 94 -22.22 2.23 -4.61
CA LYS A 94 -23.50 2.64 -4.02
C LYS A 94 -24.67 2.33 -4.95
N GLU A 95 -24.56 2.67 -6.23
CA GLU A 95 -25.59 2.42 -7.24
C GLU A 95 -25.89 0.93 -7.38
N CYS A 96 -24.86 0.08 -7.30
CA CYS A 96 -24.98 -1.37 -7.42
C CYS A 96 -25.41 -2.09 -6.12
N GLY A 97 -25.57 -1.36 -5.00
CA GLY A 97 -25.99 -1.93 -3.73
C GLY A 97 -24.88 -2.73 -3.01
N VAL A 98 -23.61 -2.40 -3.26
CA VAL A 98 -22.48 -2.98 -2.49
C VAL A 98 -22.70 -2.72 -1.01
N SER A 99 -22.59 -3.76 -0.19
CA SER A 99 -22.88 -3.70 1.25
C SER A 99 -21.69 -3.35 2.12
N HIS A 100 -20.45 -3.45 1.60
CA HIS A 100 -19.23 -3.13 2.32
C HIS A 100 -18.12 -2.68 1.38
N ILE A 101 -17.49 -1.54 1.65
CA ILE A 101 -16.32 -1.04 0.94
C ILE A 101 -15.11 -1.07 1.87
N ILE A 102 -14.05 -1.77 1.46
CA ILE A 102 -12.76 -1.83 2.15
C ILE A 102 -11.77 -1.00 1.31
N TYR A 103 -11.30 0.09 1.88
CA TYR A 103 -10.41 1.03 1.18
C TYR A 103 -9.00 0.96 1.71
N THR A 104 -8.00 0.86 0.83
CA THR A 104 -6.59 0.95 1.20
C THR A 104 -6.19 2.42 1.33
N GLY A 105 -6.25 2.92 2.57
CA GLY A 105 -5.86 4.26 2.96
C GLY A 105 -4.35 4.38 3.22
N PHE A 106 -3.97 5.44 3.91
CA PHE A 106 -2.58 5.76 4.19
C PHE A 106 -2.40 6.18 5.65
N ASP A 107 -1.47 5.52 6.37
CA ASP A 107 -1.16 5.82 7.76
C ASP A 107 -0.06 6.86 7.86
N LYS A 108 -0.37 7.97 8.51
CA LYS A 108 0.54 9.07 8.72
C LYS A 108 0.02 9.99 9.81
N LYS A 109 0.92 10.50 10.65
CA LYS A 109 0.58 11.58 11.58
C LYS A 109 0.22 12.84 10.83
N ASP A 110 -0.81 13.53 11.32
CA ASP A 110 -1.18 14.89 10.90
C ASP A 110 -1.09 15.13 9.38
N LEU A 111 -1.80 14.28 8.62
CA LEU A 111 -1.84 14.34 7.15
C LEU A 111 -2.04 15.76 6.60
N GLU A 112 -2.87 16.58 7.29
CA GLU A 112 -3.16 17.95 6.87
C GLU A 112 -1.97 18.90 7.02
N GLN A 113 -1.06 18.61 7.97
CA GLN A 113 0.14 19.43 8.22
C GLN A 113 1.41 18.84 7.61
N SER A 114 1.27 17.73 6.90
CA SER A 114 2.39 17.05 6.26
C SER A 114 3.05 17.89 5.18
N ILE A 115 4.39 17.78 5.06
CA ILE A 115 5.10 18.31 3.89
C ILE A 115 4.65 17.62 2.58
N MET A 116 4.05 16.43 2.70
CA MET A 116 3.51 15.65 1.58
C MET A 116 2.00 15.82 1.41
N VAL A 117 1.37 16.84 2.02
CA VAL A 117 -0.10 16.99 1.98
C VAL A 117 -0.65 16.94 0.56
N ASN A 118 0.02 17.57 -0.40
CA ASN A 118 -0.43 17.56 -1.80
C ASN A 118 -0.29 16.19 -2.47
N ASP A 119 0.64 15.37 -2.01
CA ASP A 119 0.89 14.03 -2.54
C ASP A 119 -0.11 13.00 -1.98
N VAL A 120 -0.72 13.27 -0.82
CA VAL A 120 -1.54 12.28 -0.09
C VAL A 120 -2.94 12.76 0.29
N LYS A 121 -3.30 14.01 0.02
CA LYS A 121 -4.62 14.60 0.36
C LYS A 121 -5.81 13.81 -0.16
N TYR A 122 -5.66 13.13 -1.29
CA TYR A 122 -6.72 12.30 -1.87
C TYR A 122 -7.13 11.14 -0.95
N HIS A 123 -6.23 10.66 -0.07
CA HIS A 123 -6.57 9.66 0.94
C HIS A 123 -7.53 10.23 1.98
N LEU A 124 -7.28 11.47 2.47
CA LEU A 124 -8.19 12.17 3.38
C LEU A 124 -9.56 12.42 2.74
N GLN A 125 -9.55 12.91 1.49
CA GLN A 125 -10.78 13.15 0.74
C GLN A 125 -11.59 11.88 0.55
N THR A 126 -10.95 10.76 0.20
CA THR A 126 -11.61 9.47 0.02
C THR A 126 -12.16 8.93 1.34
N ALA A 127 -11.38 8.99 2.43
CA ALA A 127 -11.83 8.57 3.75
C ALA A 127 -13.04 9.39 4.23
N SER A 128 -12.99 10.73 4.06
CA SER A 128 -14.11 11.61 4.37
C SER A 128 -15.36 11.28 3.55
N TYR A 129 -15.18 11.03 2.25
CA TYR A 129 -16.28 10.68 1.35
C TYR A 129 -16.94 9.35 1.73
N LEU A 130 -16.14 8.32 2.04
CA LEU A 130 -16.64 7.02 2.52
C LEU A 130 -17.48 7.15 3.79
N LYS A 131 -17.06 7.99 4.73
CA LYS A 131 -17.80 8.25 5.99
C LYS A 131 -19.17 8.92 5.77
N GLN A 132 -19.34 9.63 4.65
CA GLN A 132 -20.56 10.41 4.34
C GLN A 132 -21.52 9.66 3.41
N ILE A 133 -21.05 8.70 2.62
CA ILE A 133 -21.85 8.08 1.54
C ILE A 133 -22.97 7.16 2.02
N GLY A 134 -22.90 6.68 3.29
CA GLY A 134 -23.91 5.82 3.91
C GLY A 134 -23.79 4.34 3.59
N ILE A 135 -22.69 3.88 3.00
CA ILE A 135 -22.34 2.45 2.84
C ILE A 135 -21.42 2.06 4.00
N PRO A 136 -21.60 0.89 4.63
CA PRO A 136 -20.62 0.36 5.57
C PRO A 136 -19.22 0.29 4.93
N TYR A 137 -18.22 0.79 5.65
CA TYR A 137 -16.85 0.87 5.14
C TYR A 137 -15.84 0.29 6.14
N THR A 138 -14.65 -0.03 5.64
CA THR A 138 -13.43 -0.21 6.45
C THR A 138 -12.29 0.52 5.78
N ILE A 139 -11.51 1.29 6.54
CA ILE A 139 -10.32 1.97 6.03
C ILE A 139 -9.09 1.25 6.60
N MET A 140 -8.26 0.72 5.70
CA MET A 140 -6.98 0.10 6.01
C MET A 140 -5.89 1.15 5.83
N ASN A 141 -5.55 1.88 6.90
CA ASN A 141 -4.51 2.91 6.85
C ASN A 141 -3.13 2.24 6.83
N ASN A 142 -2.61 2.01 5.64
CA ASN A 142 -1.35 1.31 5.42
C ASN A 142 -0.16 2.24 5.64
N THR A 143 0.84 1.77 6.40
CA THR A 143 2.16 2.40 6.49
C THR A 143 2.95 2.23 5.17
N LEU A 144 4.21 2.71 5.16
CA LEU A 144 5.11 2.48 4.02
C LEU A 144 5.47 0.99 3.88
N TYR A 145 5.53 0.55 2.65
CA TYR A 145 5.80 -0.85 2.32
C TYR A 145 7.29 -1.19 2.54
N ALA A 146 7.57 -2.27 3.26
CA ALA A 146 8.92 -2.80 3.39
C ALA A 146 9.54 -3.17 2.03
N ASP A 147 8.69 -3.55 1.07
CA ASP A 147 9.05 -3.86 -0.32
C ASP A 147 9.66 -2.65 -1.06
N MET A 148 9.48 -1.43 -0.54
CA MET A 148 10.10 -0.22 -1.10
C MET A 148 11.55 -0.02 -0.62
N ILE A 149 11.97 -0.66 0.47
CA ILE A 149 13.31 -0.44 1.04
C ILE A 149 14.41 -0.67 -0.01
N PRO A 150 14.44 -1.77 -0.80
CA PRO A 150 15.46 -1.96 -1.81
C PRO A 150 15.51 -0.85 -2.87
N VAL A 151 14.35 -0.26 -3.20
CA VAL A 151 14.27 0.87 -4.14
C VAL A 151 14.82 2.15 -3.51
N LEU A 152 14.53 2.39 -2.22
CA LEU A 152 14.93 3.59 -1.50
C LEU A 152 16.43 3.60 -1.17
N VAL A 153 17.01 2.42 -0.86
CA VAL A 153 18.42 2.32 -0.45
C VAL A 153 19.39 2.06 -1.61
N GLY A 154 18.88 1.69 -2.79
CA GLY A 154 19.68 1.36 -3.97
C GLY A 154 20.01 -0.13 -4.09
N ALA A 155 20.51 -0.53 -5.28
CA ALA A 155 20.76 -1.94 -5.62
C ALA A 155 22.06 -2.49 -5.02
N ASN A 156 23.07 -1.64 -4.80
CA ASN A 156 24.44 -2.06 -4.45
C ASN A 156 24.81 -1.65 -3.01
N VAL A 157 23.98 -2.09 -2.05
CA VAL A 157 24.18 -1.70 -0.62
C VAL A 157 25.55 -2.09 -0.04
N GLU A 158 26.24 -3.10 -0.64
CA GLU A 158 27.58 -3.52 -0.20
C GLU A 158 28.68 -2.54 -0.64
N GLU A 159 28.50 -1.88 -1.78
CA GLU A 159 29.48 -0.94 -2.34
C GLU A 159 29.14 0.52 -1.96
N ASP A 160 27.86 0.88 -2.04
CA ASP A 160 27.39 2.25 -1.89
C ASP A 160 26.92 2.57 -0.47
N GLY A 161 26.66 1.54 0.34
CA GLY A 161 25.96 1.68 1.61
C GLY A 161 24.46 2.00 1.42
N VAL A 162 23.79 2.32 2.52
CA VAL A 162 22.43 2.83 2.54
C VAL A 162 22.47 4.35 2.47
N SER A 163 21.90 4.96 1.43
CA SER A 163 21.90 6.41 1.24
C SER A 163 20.49 6.94 1.03
N PHE A 164 19.89 7.54 2.08
CA PHE A 164 18.55 8.09 2.00
C PHE A 164 18.37 9.29 2.94
N PRO A 165 17.71 10.41 2.52
CA PRO A 165 17.66 11.65 3.29
C PRO A 165 16.58 11.64 4.38
N ALA A 166 16.56 10.60 5.23
CA ALA A 166 15.52 10.37 6.23
C ALA A 166 15.93 10.75 7.66
N GLY A 167 17.14 11.27 7.87
CA GLY A 167 17.63 11.60 9.21
C GLY A 167 17.57 10.40 10.16
N ASP A 168 17.24 10.70 11.41
CA ASP A 168 16.98 9.71 12.45
C ASP A 168 15.50 9.30 12.54
N GLY A 169 14.67 9.74 11.58
CA GLY A 169 13.25 9.44 11.52
C GLY A 169 12.99 7.95 11.37
N LYS A 170 11.94 7.46 12.02
CA LYS A 170 11.58 6.04 12.04
C LYS A 170 10.26 5.78 11.33
N THR A 171 10.18 4.63 10.69
CA THR A 171 8.97 4.16 10.00
C THR A 171 8.70 2.71 10.37
N PRO A 172 7.45 2.35 10.72
CA PRO A 172 7.06 0.97 11.00
C PRO A 172 6.75 0.23 9.69
N PHE A 173 7.77 0.03 8.85
CA PHE A 173 7.65 -0.64 7.55
C PHE A 173 7.01 -2.01 7.69
N LEU A 174 6.02 -2.30 6.83
CA LEU A 174 5.33 -3.59 6.82
C LEU A 174 5.36 -4.19 5.40
N PRO A 175 5.64 -5.50 5.24
CA PRO A 175 5.56 -6.16 3.94
C PRO A 175 4.16 -6.08 3.33
N ILE A 176 4.08 -5.91 2.00
CA ILE A 176 2.82 -5.91 1.24
C ILE A 176 2.02 -7.19 1.53
N ALA A 177 2.67 -8.33 1.69
CA ALA A 177 2.01 -9.60 2.00
C ALA A 177 1.21 -9.54 3.31
N GLU A 178 1.75 -8.93 4.36
CA GLU A 178 1.07 -8.76 5.65
C GLU A 178 -0.14 -7.82 5.54
N MET A 179 0.01 -6.72 4.80
CA MET A 179 -1.10 -5.78 4.52
C MET A 179 -2.22 -6.46 3.74
N ALA A 180 -1.85 -7.27 2.76
CA ALA A 180 -2.77 -8.03 1.93
C ALA A 180 -3.52 -9.08 2.75
N GLU A 181 -2.84 -9.80 3.64
CA GLU A 181 -3.46 -10.77 4.54
C GLU A 181 -4.43 -10.08 5.51
N ALA A 182 -4.05 -8.95 6.11
CA ALA A 182 -4.94 -8.16 6.96
C ALA A 182 -6.19 -7.67 6.20
N THR A 183 -6.02 -7.22 4.95
CA THR A 183 -7.13 -6.84 4.07
C THR A 183 -8.02 -8.03 3.74
N ALA A 184 -7.44 -9.21 3.49
CA ALA A 184 -8.19 -10.44 3.25
C ALA A 184 -9.00 -10.89 4.48
N VAL A 185 -8.44 -10.76 5.70
CA VAL A 185 -9.18 -11.00 6.95
C VAL A 185 -10.43 -10.13 6.99
N VAL A 186 -10.28 -8.84 6.77
CA VAL A 186 -11.40 -7.88 6.79
C VAL A 186 -12.44 -8.19 5.70
N ALA A 187 -12.00 -8.62 4.53
CA ALA A 187 -12.90 -8.95 3.41
C ALA A 187 -13.69 -10.25 3.60
N THR A 188 -13.19 -11.17 4.45
CA THR A 188 -13.72 -12.53 4.56
C THR A 188 -14.32 -12.86 5.93
N SER A 189 -14.29 -11.94 6.89
CA SER A 189 -14.85 -12.13 8.23
C SER A 189 -15.78 -10.98 8.62
N PRO A 190 -16.73 -11.20 9.55
CA PRO A 190 -17.68 -10.19 9.98
C PRO A 190 -17.09 -9.25 11.03
N GLY A 191 -17.77 -8.12 11.27
CA GLY A 191 -17.48 -7.25 12.40
C GLY A 191 -16.48 -6.13 12.11
N HIS A 192 -16.19 -5.86 10.85
CA HIS A 192 -15.23 -4.83 10.40
C HIS A 192 -15.88 -3.55 9.88
N GLN A 193 -17.20 -3.51 9.76
CA GLN A 193 -17.92 -2.36 9.23
C GLN A 193 -17.74 -1.10 10.09
N ASN A 194 -17.57 0.03 9.43
CA ASN A 194 -17.39 1.36 10.02
C ASN A 194 -16.19 1.45 10.97
N LYS A 195 -15.11 0.74 10.62
CA LYS A 195 -13.84 0.74 11.36
C LYS A 195 -12.71 1.28 10.51
N GLU A 196 -11.71 1.78 11.22
CA GLU A 196 -10.41 2.18 10.67
C GLU A 196 -9.33 1.40 11.40
N TYR A 197 -8.42 0.82 10.65
CA TYR A 197 -7.28 0.06 11.17
C TYR A 197 -5.98 0.71 10.76
N THR A 198 -5.03 0.76 11.68
CA THR A 198 -3.65 1.12 11.40
C THR A 198 -2.88 -0.14 11.02
N ILE A 199 -2.45 -0.21 9.77
CA ILE A 199 -1.77 -1.36 9.19
C ILE A 199 -0.27 -1.04 9.10
N ALA A 200 0.43 -1.30 10.20
CA ALA A 200 1.83 -0.96 10.40
C ALA A 200 2.54 -2.07 11.17
N ALA A 201 3.88 -2.13 11.11
CA ALA A 201 4.64 -2.99 11.99
C ALA A 201 4.62 -2.48 13.44
N ASP A 202 4.84 -3.35 14.41
CA ASP A 202 4.93 -2.98 15.83
C ASP A 202 6.22 -2.22 16.17
N THR A 203 7.25 -2.38 15.34
CA THR A 203 8.56 -1.75 15.51
C THR A 203 8.86 -0.83 14.33
N ALA A 204 9.17 0.42 14.64
CA ALA A 204 9.63 1.41 13.66
C ALA A 204 11.16 1.44 13.61
N TYR A 205 11.73 1.52 12.41
CA TYR A 205 13.16 1.55 12.14
C TYR A 205 13.58 2.83 11.43
N SER A 206 14.74 3.37 11.79
CA SER A 206 15.43 4.38 10.99
C SER A 206 16.23 3.70 9.87
N PHE A 207 16.68 4.48 8.87
CA PHE A 207 17.51 3.93 7.80
C PHE A 207 18.92 3.53 8.29
N SER A 208 19.42 4.13 9.38
CA SER A 208 20.62 3.65 10.07
C SER A 208 20.40 2.25 10.64
N GLU A 209 19.31 2.02 11.36
CA GLU A 209 18.98 0.71 11.91
C GLU A 209 18.70 -0.33 10.78
N ILE A 210 18.14 0.10 9.64
CA ILE A 210 17.98 -0.77 8.46
C ILE A 210 19.34 -1.17 7.90
N ALA A 211 20.31 -0.24 7.81
CA ALA A 211 21.68 -0.56 7.39
C ALA A 211 22.35 -1.56 8.35
N GLU A 212 22.14 -1.43 9.66
CA GLU A 212 22.62 -2.39 10.65
C GLU A 212 22.00 -3.78 10.45
N LEU A 213 20.68 -3.86 10.18
CA LEU A 213 20.01 -5.13 9.89
C LEU A 213 20.57 -5.78 8.63
N ILE A 214 20.81 -4.99 7.57
CA ILE A 214 21.42 -5.50 6.32
C ILE A 214 22.86 -5.96 6.57
N ALA A 215 23.65 -5.22 7.36
CA ALA A 215 25.00 -5.59 7.74
C ALA A 215 25.05 -6.93 8.49
N GLU A 216 24.13 -7.15 9.42
CA GLU A 216 24.00 -8.44 10.12
C GLU A 216 23.65 -9.58 9.16
N ILE A 217 22.76 -9.35 8.19
CA ILE A 217 22.36 -10.33 7.18
C ILE A 217 23.52 -10.70 6.26
N LYS A 218 24.26 -9.69 5.77
CA LYS A 218 25.40 -9.86 4.87
C LYS A 218 26.67 -10.34 5.57
N GLY A 219 26.76 -10.19 6.90
CA GLY A 219 28.00 -10.46 7.68
C GLY A 219 29.14 -9.47 7.34
N LYS A 220 28.80 -8.28 6.83
CA LYS A 220 29.74 -7.23 6.42
C LYS A 220 29.22 -5.86 6.90
N PRO A 221 30.09 -4.90 7.20
CA PRO A 221 29.67 -3.52 7.49
C PRO A 221 28.92 -2.92 6.30
N ILE A 222 27.82 -2.27 6.57
CA ILE A 222 27.05 -1.48 5.61
C ILE A 222 26.92 -0.06 6.20
N ASP A 223 27.50 0.91 5.51
CA ASP A 223 27.45 2.29 5.96
C ASP A 223 26.08 2.92 5.70
N TYR A 224 25.62 3.75 6.65
CA TYR A 224 24.49 4.64 6.40
C TYR A 224 25.00 6.05 6.11
N ARG A 225 24.49 6.66 5.05
CA ARG A 225 24.75 8.06 4.67
C ARG A 225 23.45 8.82 4.58
N GLN A 226 23.46 9.99 5.19
CA GLN A 226 22.34 10.92 5.13
C GLN A 226 22.70 12.09 4.20
N PRO A 227 22.40 12.01 2.90
CA PRO A 227 22.62 13.11 1.97
C PRO A 227 21.66 14.26 2.27
N ALA A 228 22.04 15.49 1.88
CA ALA A 228 21.06 16.55 1.75
C ALA A 228 20.02 16.18 0.68
N ILE A 229 18.76 16.64 0.83
CA ILE A 229 17.68 16.36 -0.14
C ILE A 229 18.10 16.74 -1.56
N SER A 230 18.71 17.92 -1.74
CA SER A 230 19.19 18.39 -3.04
C SER A 230 20.29 17.52 -3.64
N GLU A 231 21.18 16.98 -2.82
CA GLU A 231 22.23 16.05 -3.24
C GLU A 231 21.62 14.70 -3.71
N TYR A 232 20.66 14.18 -2.95
CA TYR A 232 19.93 12.95 -3.29
C TYR A 232 19.22 13.09 -4.63
N VAL A 233 18.44 14.17 -4.80
CA VAL A 233 17.71 14.47 -6.05
C VAL A 233 18.69 14.59 -7.24
N SER A 234 19.74 15.40 -7.09
CA SER A 234 20.74 15.61 -8.16
C SER A 234 21.41 14.30 -8.59
N LYS A 235 21.76 13.42 -7.62
CA LYS A 235 22.35 12.11 -7.90
C LYS A 235 21.38 11.26 -8.74
N HIS A 236 20.12 11.16 -8.33
CA HIS A 236 19.13 10.32 -9.04
C HIS A 236 18.81 10.85 -10.45
N ILE A 237 18.76 12.16 -10.64
CA ILE A 237 18.63 12.76 -11.98
C ILE A 237 19.83 12.38 -12.87
N ASN A 238 21.05 12.45 -12.33
CA ASN A 238 22.26 12.04 -13.07
C ASN A 238 22.28 10.53 -13.38
N ASP A 239 21.63 9.71 -12.55
CA ASP A 239 21.44 8.27 -12.75
C ASP A 239 20.27 7.97 -13.71
N GLY A 240 19.62 9.00 -14.29
CA GLY A 240 18.56 8.88 -15.31
C GLY A 240 17.14 8.79 -14.75
N VAL A 241 16.93 9.00 -13.45
CA VAL A 241 15.59 9.09 -12.86
C VAL A 241 14.94 10.43 -13.26
N PRO A 242 13.67 10.47 -13.69
CA PRO A 242 12.95 11.71 -13.91
C PRO A 242 12.96 12.61 -12.66
N GLU A 243 13.10 13.91 -12.86
CA GLU A 243 13.21 14.91 -11.77
C GLU A 243 12.02 14.82 -10.80
N ASP A 244 10.78 14.78 -11.34
CA ASP A 244 9.56 14.70 -10.53
C ASP A 244 9.53 13.43 -9.66
N ASP A 245 10.03 12.29 -10.16
CA ASP A 245 10.11 11.04 -9.43
C ASP A 245 11.18 11.10 -8.33
N ALA A 246 12.36 11.66 -8.64
CA ALA A 246 13.44 11.85 -7.67
C ALA A 246 13.01 12.77 -6.52
N GLU A 247 12.35 13.89 -6.84
CA GLU A 247 11.80 14.81 -5.85
C GLU A 247 10.68 14.16 -5.03
N TYR A 248 9.79 13.39 -5.66
CA TYR A 248 8.73 12.68 -4.97
C TYR A 248 9.28 11.72 -3.91
N VAL A 249 10.28 10.92 -4.28
CA VAL A 249 10.94 9.99 -3.35
C VAL A 249 11.70 10.74 -2.25
N ALA A 250 12.37 11.84 -2.58
CA ALA A 250 13.07 12.66 -1.60
C ALA A 250 12.13 13.30 -0.56
N ARG A 251 10.89 13.66 -0.96
CA ARG A 251 9.87 14.15 -0.02
C ARG A 251 9.49 13.10 1.02
N PHE A 252 9.46 11.80 0.69
CA PHE A 252 9.30 10.75 1.69
C PHE A 252 10.46 10.78 2.71
N GLY A 253 11.69 10.95 2.25
CA GLY A 253 12.84 11.10 3.14
C GLY A 253 12.65 12.25 4.12
N GLY A 254 12.29 13.44 3.63
CA GLY A 254 12.00 14.60 4.46
C GLY A 254 10.85 14.37 5.45
N ALA A 255 9.77 13.73 5.03
CA ALA A 255 8.64 13.41 5.89
C ALA A 255 9.01 12.39 6.98
N ILE A 256 9.84 11.40 6.66
CA ILE A 256 10.38 10.45 7.64
C ILE A 256 11.27 11.20 8.64
N ALA A 257 12.18 12.04 8.17
CA ALA A 257 13.06 12.86 9.02
C ALA A 257 12.26 13.73 10.00
N ASN A 258 11.10 14.25 9.60
CA ASN A 258 10.18 15.01 10.44
C ASN A 258 9.38 14.12 11.43
N GLY A 259 9.56 12.79 11.41
CA GLY A 259 8.83 11.85 12.27
C GLY A 259 7.35 11.70 11.91
N GLU A 260 6.97 12.03 10.68
CA GLU A 260 5.58 12.01 10.22
C GLU A 260 5.03 10.58 10.06
N PHE A 261 5.91 9.58 9.95
CA PHE A 261 5.57 8.16 9.86
C PHE A 261 5.76 7.37 11.16
N ASP A 262 6.29 7.99 12.22
CA ASP A 262 6.46 7.31 13.51
C ASP A 262 5.11 7.19 14.23
N THR A 263 4.20 6.39 13.67
CA THR A 263 2.93 6.03 14.28
C THR A 263 3.18 4.89 15.28
N LYS A 264 2.62 5.02 16.50
CA LYS A 264 2.85 4.06 17.60
C LYS A 264 1.69 3.08 17.79
N ARG A 265 0.87 2.93 16.76
CA ARG A 265 -0.31 2.08 16.77
C ARG A 265 -0.21 1.07 15.63
N SER A 266 -0.58 -0.18 15.91
CA SER A 266 -0.77 -1.24 14.93
C SER A 266 -1.99 -2.08 15.32
N ASP A 267 -2.82 -2.41 14.34
CA ASP A 267 -3.93 -3.33 14.49
C ASP A 267 -3.64 -4.67 13.78
N VAL A 268 -2.44 -4.83 13.20
CA VAL A 268 -2.08 -5.98 12.35
C VAL A 268 -2.08 -7.28 13.12
N ALA A 269 -1.42 -7.35 14.28
CA ALA A 269 -1.36 -8.57 15.06
C ALA A 269 -2.75 -9.06 15.50
N GLN A 270 -3.65 -8.12 15.85
CA GLN A 270 -5.04 -8.43 16.17
C GLN A 270 -5.81 -8.98 14.97
N LEU A 271 -5.63 -8.39 13.78
CA LEU A 271 -6.29 -8.85 12.55
C LEU A 271 -5.78 -10.21 12.10
N LEU A 272 -4.47 -10.42 12.13
CA LEU A 272 -3.84 -11.66 11.69
C LEU A 272 -3.99 -12.81 12.70
N GLY A 273 -4.22 -12.52 13.99
CA GLY A 273 -4.19 -13.51 15.07
C GLY A 273 -2.77 -14.03 15.35
N ARG A 274 -1.73 -13.35 14.88
CA ARG A 274 -0.31 -13.64 15.07
C ARG A 274 0.51 -12.36 14.96
N ASP A 275 1.73 -12.38 15.43
CA ASP A 275 2.68 -11.30 15.18
C ASP A 275 2.99 -11.17 13.67
N PRO A 276 3.11 -9.97 13.14
CA PRO A 276 3.54 -9.75 11.76
C PRO A 276 5.00 -10.18 11.56
N VAL A 277 5.38 -10.44 10.31
CA VAL A 277 6.76 -10.74 9.92
C VAL A 277 7.66 -9.58 10.34
N LYS A 278 8.74 -9.89 11.07
CA LYS A 278 9.73 -8.89 11.49
C LYS A 278 10.50 -8.37 10.29
N LEU A 279 10.82 -7.07 10.29
CA LEU A 279 11.55 -6.44 9.19
C LEU A 279 12.85 -7.18 8.86
N LYS A 280 13.60 -7.62 9.87
CA LYS A 280 14.84 -8.39 9.67
C LYS A 280 14.61 -9.68 8.87
N ASP A 281 13.54 -10.41 9.15
CA ASP A 281 13.23 -11.67 8.48
C ASP A 281 12.76 -11.42 7.03
N PHE A 282 12.03 -10.34 6.79
CA PHE A 282 11.70 -9.88 5.45
C PHE A 282 12.96 -9.51 4.64
N LEU A 283 13.86 -8.71 5.23
CA LEU A 283 15.12 -8.29 4.58
C LEU A 283 16.07 -9.47 4.30
N LYS A 284 16.05 -10.53 5.12
CA LYS A 284 16.79 -11.76 4.81
C LYS A 284 16.37 -12.38 3.48
N GLY A 285 15.09 -12.37 3.15
CA GLY A 285 14.59 -12.86 1.86
C GLY A 285 15.12 -12.08 0.66
N ILE A 286 15.67 -10.88 0.87
CA ILE A 286 16.19 -9.98 -0.17
C ILE A 286 17.72 -9.98 -0.21
N TYR A 287 18.36 -9.95 0.96
CA TYR A 287 19.80 -9.67 1.10
C TYR A 287 20.64 -10.87 1.57
N ALA A 288 20.04 -12.04 1.85
CA ALA A 288 20.81 -13.20 2.36
C ALA A 288 21.72 -13.90 1.34
N GLU A 289 21.69 -13.52 0.04
CA GLU A 289 22.53 -14.08 -1.02
C GLU A 289 23.79 -13.26 -1.26
#